data_49b736241985b4b79e51f544bb38187a
#
_entry.id   49b736241985b4b79e51f544bb38187a
#
_cell.length_a   1.000
_cell.length_b   1.000
_cell.length_c   1.000
_cell.angle_alpha   90.00
_cell.angle_beta   90.00
_cell.angle_gamma   90.00
#
_symmetry.space_group_name_H-M   'P 1'
#
loop_
_entity.id
_entity.type
_entity.pdbx_description
1 polymer ?
#
loop_
_entity_poly.entity_id
_entity_poly.type
_entity_poly.pdbx_seq_one_letter_code
_entity_poly.pdbx_strand_id
1 'polypeptide(L)'
;MVELNVARLAELRGIHDIYLPRPREPILIIAVDQRVGSPSVRCDPKKIVAIEVPQSLEKEVFYGRPTAIEEKIVENLFEFLSSEVAKGRLKKSLYPLQTGMGPIGDLIGSKLVEYDFNNVEVWTEIAQVSYLDALDAGKVSSISGAVLYVPPWDRKRWDQLIGNLSEYKKHVVLRPIEITNSHEMITRFNVISMNQAVEIDIYGSVNMSHILGGNVINGVGGSGEFARAAYLSIFLMPSTARDGKVSRIVPMATHVDIPDHDVDVVITEHGWADLRGLSPRERAKEIIEKCASPDYRDTLWSYFEKACKRVGGHMPHLLEEAFSLHKRFMETGSMK
;
A
#
# COMPACT_ATOMS: atom_id res chain seq x y z
N MET A 1 -20.09 -13.07 -5.64
CA MET A 1 -18.77 -12.68 -5.12
C MET A 1 -18.43 -13.74 -4.08
N VAL A 2 -17.24 -14.30 -4.15
CA VAL A 2 -16.74 -15.21 -3.12
C VAL A 2 -15.66 -14.44 -2.39
N GLU A 3 -15.84 -14.26 -1.10
CA GLU A 3 -14.92 -13.58 -0.25
C GLU A 3 -14.23 -14.57 0.67
N LEU A 4 -12.89 -14.52 0.71
CA LEU A 4 -12.12 -15.24 1.71
C LEU A 4 -12.02 -14.35 2.95
N ASN A 5 -12.86 -14.61 3.95
CA ASN A 5 -12.80 -13.87 5.20
C ASN A 5 -11.85 -14.55 6.18
N VAL A 6 -10.63 -14.02 6.25
CA VAL A 6 -9.57 -14.56 7.11
C VAL A 6 -9.89 -14.36 8.61
N ALA A 7 -10.56 -13.26 8.96
CA ALA A 7 -11.00 -13.02 10.35
C ALA A 7 -12.02 -14.06 10.79
N ARG A 8 -12.97 -14.40 9.93
CA ARG A 8 -13.97 -15.43 10.20
C ARG A 8 -13.37 -16.83 10.31
N LEU A 9 -12.32 -17.09 9.54
CA LEU A 9 -11.55 -18.34 9.66
C LEU A 9 -10.91 -18.47 11.05
N ALA A 10 -10.37 -17.38 11.59
CA ALA A 10 -9.78 -17.34 12.92
C ALA A 10 -10.81 -17.59 14.01
N GLU A 11 -11.99 -16.95 13.94
CA GLU A 11 -13.10 -17.20 14.88
C GLU A 11 -13.58 -18.66 14.88
N LEU A 12 -13.82 -19.23 13.70
CA LEU A 12 -14.28 -20.61 13.57
C LEU A 12 -13.29 -21.64 14.12
N ARG A 13 -12.03 -21.30 14.21
CA ARG A 13 -10.97 -22.15 14.76
C ARG A 13 -10.56 -21.81 16.19
N GLY A 14 -11.12 -20.75 16.77
CA GLY A 14 -10.69 -20.26 18.10
C GLY A 14 -9.27 -19.70 18.09
N ILE A 15 -8.77 -19.26 16.94
CA ILE A 15 -7.44 -18.70 16.77
C ILE A 15 -7.59 -17.17 16.79
N HIS A 16 -7.07 -16.52 17.82
CA HIS A 16 -7.13 -15.06 17.94
C HIS A 16 -5.98 -14.35 17.23
N ASP A 17 -4.88 -15.06 16.93
CA ASP A 17 -3.72 -14.54 16.21
C ASP A 17 -3.52 -15.32 14.92
N ILE A 18 -3.79 -14.65 13.79
CA ILE A 18 -3.68 -15.29 12.48
C ILE A 18 -2.21 -15.24 12.03
N TYR A 19 -1.41 -16.15 12.51
CA TYR A 19 -0.20 -16.54 11.80
C TYR A 19 -0.60 -17.75 10.92
N LEU A 20 -1.03 -17.48 9.69
CA LEU A 20 -1.18 -18.55 8.70
C LEU A 20 0.18 -18.77 8.05
N PRO A 21 1.00 -19.73 8.53
CA PRO A 21 2.08 -20.24 7.70
C PRO A 21 1.42 -20.71 6.41
N ARG A 22 2.00 -20.44 5.25
CA ARG A 22 1.48 -20.94 3.96
C ARG A 22 1.08 -22.40 4.14
N PRO A 23 -0.22 -22.72 4.24
CA PRO A 23 -0.60 -24.10 4.51
C PRO A 23 -0.24 -24.91 3.28
N ARG A 24 0.42 -26.01 3.47
CA ARG A 24 0.64 -27.00 2.39
C ARG A 24 -0.69 -27.50 1.83
N GLU A 25 -1.75 -27.36 2.62
CA GLU A 25 -3.14 -27.61 2.23
C GLU A 25 -3.96 -26.34 2.49
N PRO A 26 -4.35 -25.60 1.46
CA PRO A 26 -5.18 -24.42 1.63
C PRO A 26 -6.55 -24.80 2.17
N ILE A 27 -6.98 -24.09 3.21
CA ILE A 27 -8.33 -24.17 3.76
C ILE A 27 -9.13 -23.08 3.08
N LEU A 28 -10.19 -23.47 2.39
CA LEU A 28 -11.08 -22.54 1.70
C LEU A 28 -12.40 -22.44 2.47
N ILE A 29 -12.74 -21.25 2.94
CA ILE A 29 -14.06 -20.91 3.46
C ILE A 29 -14.74 -20.03 2.43
N ILE A 30 -15.95 -20.41 2.04
CA ILE A 30 -16.74 -19.69 1.06
C ILE A 30 -17.91 -19.05 1.79
N ALA A 31 -17.97 -17.72 1.80
CA ALA A 31 -19.17 -16.99 2.18
C ALA A 31 -19.97 -16.67 0.90
N VAL A 32 -21.24 -17.02 0.89
CA VAL A 32 -22.11 -16.88 -0.28
C VAL A 32 -23.24 -15.91 0.04
N ASP A 33 -23.37 -14.83 -0.73
CA ASP A 33 -24.54 -13.97 -0.69
C ASP A 33 -25.61 -14.51 -1.64
N GLN A 34 -26.67 -15.07 -1.10
CA GLN A 34 -27.78 -15.64 -1.86
C GLN A 34 -28.54 -14.60 -2.72
N ARG A 35 -28.38 -13.32 -2.45
CA ARG A 35 -29.06 -12.25 -3.20
C ARG A 35 -28.50 -12.03 -4.60
N VAL A 36 -27.30 -12.51 -4.89
CA VAL A 36 -26.64 -12.35 -6.20
C VAL A 36 -26.74 -13.59 -7.11
N GLY A 37 -27.60 -14.53 -6.82
CA GLY A 37 -27.78 -15.76 -7.59
C GLY A 37 -26.80 -16.86 -7.18
N SER A 38 -26.60 -17.87 -8.04
CA SER A 38 -25.71 -19.00 -7.75
C SER A 38 -24.29 -18.71 -8.25
N PRO A 39 -23.40 -18.15 -7.43
CA PRO A 39 -22.02 -17.92 -7.84
C PRO A 39 -21.31 -19.27 -8.03
N SER A 40 -20.51 -19.37 -9.07
CA SER A 40 -19.62 -20.50 -9.26
C SER A 40 -18.19 -20.12 -8.90
N VAL A 41 -17.52 -20.92 -8.08
CA VAL A 41 -16.12 -20.75 -7.71
C VAL A 41 -15.34 -21.93 -8.26
N ARG A 42 -14.27 -21.64 -8.98
CA ARG A 42 -13.33 -22.67 -9.42
C ARG A 42 -12.42 -23.05 -8.24
N CYS A 43 -12.72 -24.11 -7.57
CA CYS A 43 -11.89 -24.69 -6.53
C CYS A 43 -12.05 -26.21 -6.52
N ASP A 44 -11.06 -26.88 -5.93
CA ASP A 44 -11.20 -28.32 -5.65
C ASP A 44 -12.23 -28.50 -4.52
N PRO A 45 -13.36 -29.19 -4.76
CA PRO A 45 -14.39 -29.39 -3.72
C PRO A 45 -13.86 -30.02 -2.44
N LYS A 46 -12.80 -30.84 -2.53
CA LYS A 46 -12.18 -31.50 -1.37
C LYS A 46 -11.49 -30.55 -0.41
N LYS A 47 -11.19 -29.32 -0.87
CA LYS A 47 -10.57 -28.25 -0.08
C LYS A 47 -11.59 -27.37 0.63
N ILE A 48 -12.88 -27.55 0.36
CA ILE A 48 -13.95 -26.81 1.01
C ILE A 48 -14.16 -27.38 2.41
N VAL A 49 -13.86 -26.57 3.43
CA VAL A 49 -14.01 -26.95 4.84
C VAL A 49 -15.37 -26.53 5.38
N ALA A 50 -15.85 -25.37 4.94
CA ALA A 50 -17.15 -24.85 5.35
C ALA A 50 -17.76 -23.98 4.25
N ILE A 51 -19.09 -23.97 4.16
CA ILE A 51 -19.87 -23.02 3.39
C ILE A 51 -20.77 -22.30 4.39
N GLU A 52 -20.62 -20.99 4.52
CA GLU A 52 -21.45 -20.16 5.37
C GLU A 52 -22.35 -19.26 4.50
N VAL A 53 -23.61 -19.18 4.87
CA VAL A 53 -24.54 -18.20 4.31
C VAL A 53 -24.74 -17.13 5.38
N PRO A 54 -24.11 -15.95 5.25
CA PRO A 54 -24.19 -14.92 6.27
C PRO A 54 -25.63 -14.39 6.37
N GLN A 55 -26.13 -14.21 7.59
CA GLN A 55 -27.45 -13.59 7.84
C GLN A 55 -27.43 -12.08 7.66
N SER A 56 -26.24 -11.46 7.78
CA SER A 56 -26.00 -10.04 7.53
C SER A 56 -24.65 -9.88 6.85
N LEU A 57 -24.51 -8.84 6.02
CA LEU A 57 -23.20 -8.43 5.54
C LEU A 57 -22.37 -7.99 6.75
N GLU A 58 -21.15 -8.49 6.85
CA GLU A 58 -20.20 -7.99 7.85
C GLU A 58 -20.02 -6.48 7.67
N LYS A 59 -19.71 -5.79 8.78
CA LYS A 59 -19.30 -4.39 8.69
C LYS A 59 -17.97 -4.38 7.97
N GLU A 60 -17.99 -3.97 6.71
CA GLU A 60 -16.76 -3.77 5.94
C GLU A 60 -15.89 -2.75 6.68
N VAL A 61 -14.58 -3.02 6.71
CA VAL A 61 -13.60 -2.04 7.20
C VAL A 61 -13.47 -0.97 6.13
N PHE A 62 -14.03 0.21 6.42
CA PHE A 62 -14.02 1.31 5.48
C PHE A 62 -12.88 2.27 5.80
N TYR A 63 -12.13 2.61 4.78
CA TYR A 63 -11.23 3.75 4.85
C TYR A 63 -12.05 5.04 4.80
N GLY A 64 -11.61 6.04 5.57
CA GLY A 64 -12.20 7.38 5.52
C GLY A 64 -12.01 8.05 4.15
N ARG A 65 -12.71 9.16 3.93
CA ARG A 65 -12.44 10.01 2.76
C ARG A 65 -11.02 10.57 2.87
N PRO A 66 -10.35 10.81 1.72
CA PRO A 66 -9.07 11.50 1.71
C PRO A 66 -9.12 12.85 2.43
N THR A 67 -8.04 13.21 3.09
CA THR A 67 -7.83 14.50 3.72
C THR A 67 -6.85 15.36 2.89
N ALA A 68 -6.68 16.63 3.25
CA ALA A 68 -5.70 17.50 2.59
C ALA A 68 -4.26 16.98 2.68
N ILE A 69 -3.93 16.16 3.69
CA ILE A 69 -2.61 15.53 3.80
C ILE A 69 -2.42 14.49 2.70
N GLU A 70 -3.38 13.58 2.51
CA GLU A 70 -3.32 12.59 1.45
C GLU A 70 -3.36 13.24 0.07
N GLU A 71 -4.12 14.33 -0.11
CA GLU A 71 -4.11 15.11 -1.36
C GLU A 71 -2.71 15.64 -1.66
N LYS A 72 -2.01 16.20 -0.65
CA LYS A 72 -0.64 16.71 -0.83
C LYS A 72 0.37 15.60 -1.13
N ILE A 73 0.22 14.43 -0.54
CA ILE A 73 1.03 13.24 -0.86
C ILE A 73 0.87 12.85 -2.33
N VAL A 74 -0.36 12.83 -2.83
CA VAL A 74 -0.63 12.47 -4.23
C VAL A 74 -0.15 13.55 -5.20
N GLU A 75 -0.23 14.84 -4.84
CA GLU A 75 0.41 15.91 -5.61
C GLU A 75 1.93 15.69 -5.71
N ASN A 76 2.61 15.45 -4.59
CA ASN A 76 4.04 15.18 -4.56
C ASN A 76 4.40 13.91 -5.39
N LEU A 77 3.55 12.87 -5.38
CA LEU A 77 3.73 11.70 -6.23
C LEU A 77 3.70 12.07 -7.72
N PHE A 78 2.69 12.81 -8.15
CA PHE A 78 2.58 13.18 -9.57
C PHE A 78 3.63 14.18 -10.01
N GLU A 79 4.08 15.07 -9.12
CA GLU A 79 5.24 15.94 -9.37
C GLU A 79 6.52 15.10 -9.55
N PHE A 80 6.75 14.11 -8.70
CA PHE A 80 7.87 13.16 -8.85
C PHE A 80 7.80 12.42 -10.19
N LEU A 81 6.66 11.79 -10.51
CA LEU A 81 6.49 11.05 -11.78
C LEU A 81 6.68 11.97 -13.00
N SER A 82 6.14 13.19 -12.95
CA SER A 82 6.33 14.18 -14.01
C SER A 82 7.79 14.58 -14.18
N SER A 83 8.53 14.71 -13.06
CA SER A 83 9.97 14.97 -13.10
C SER A 83 10.76 13.83 -13.73
N GLU A 84 10.36 12.58 -13.47
CA GLU A 84 11.00 11.39 -14.07
C GLU A 84 10.74 11.31 -15.57
N VAL A 85 9.55 11.70 -16.03
CA VAL A 85 9.23 11.84 -17.46
C VAL A 85 10.06 12.96 -18.09
N ALA A 86 10.14 14.12 -17.46
CA ALA A 86 10.94 15.24 -17.95
C ALA A 86 12.44 14.92 -18.07
N LYS A 87 12.96 14.07 -17.17
CA LYS A 87 14.34 13.55 -17.21
C LYS A 87 14.55 12.40 -18.20
N GLY A 88 13.49 11.96 -18.88
CA GLY A 88 13.54 10.84 -19.83
C GLY A 88 13.69 9.45 -19.18
N ARG A 89 13.49 9.33 -17.86
CA ARG A 89 13.55 8.07 -17.13
C ARG A 89 12.24 7.28 -17.16
N LEU A 90 11.11 7.97 -17.33
CA LEU A 90 9.80 7.37 -17.58
C LEU A 90 9.22 7.87 -18.90
N LYS A 91 8.34 7.06 -19.49
CA LYS A 91 7.54 7.45 -20.65
C LYS A 91 6.35 8.29 -20.21
N LYS A 92 5.77 9.08 -21.09
CA LYS A 92 4.54 9.86 -20.84
C LYS A 92 3.30 8.96 -20.60
N SER A 93 3.32 7.73 -21.11
CA SER A 93 2.34 6.70 -20.78
C SER A 93 2.59 6.03 -19.44
N LEU A 94 3.69 6.38 -18.76
CA LEU A 94 4.23 5.66 -17.61
C LEU A 94 4.50 4.17 -17.94
N TYR A 95 4.77 3.38 -16.94
CA TYR A 95 4.61 1.93 -16.95
C TYR A 95 3.33 1.59 -16.18
N PRO A 96 2.79 0.35 -16.29
CA PRO A 96 1.56 -0.01 -15.61
C PRO A 96 1.62 0.33 -14.11
N LEU A 97 0.53 0.92 -13.62
CA LEU A 97 0.43 1.38 -12.23
C LEU A 97 -0.18 0.31 -11.35
N GLN A 98 0.42 0.09 -10.19
CA GLN A 98 -0.18 -0.63 -9.08
C GLN A 98 -0.41 0.33 -7.92
N THR A 99 -1.58 0.27 -7.29
CA THR A 99 -1.89 1.01 -6.08
C THR A 99 -2.41 0.09 -4.98
N GLY A 100 -2.00 0.37 -3.75
CA GLY A 100 -2.61 -0.22 -2.57
C GLY A 100 -4.03 0.31 -2.34
N MET A 101 -4.84 -0.44 -1.61
CA MET A 101 -6.18 -0.03 -1.19
C MET A 101 -6.10 1.10 -0.15
N GLY A 102 -7.03 2.07 -0.23
CA GLY A 102 -7.14 3.15 0.74
C GLY A 102 -7.30 4.54 0.11
N PRO A 103 -7.34 5.61 0.94
CA PRO A 103 -7.61 6.97 0.48
C PRO A 103 -6.61 7.48 -0.56
N ILE A 104 -5.32 7.18 -0.36
CA ILE A 104 -4.26 7.58 -1.30
C ILE A 104 -4.44 6.85 -2.64
N GLY A 105 -4.72 5.54 -2.62
CA GLY A 105 -4.96 4.76 -3.84
C GLY A 105 -6.16 5.28 -4.64
N ASP A 106 -7.25 5.64 -3.96
CA ASP A 106 -8.43 6.22 -4.60
C ASP A 106 -8.13 7.61 -5.22
N LEU A 107 -7.37 8.44 -4.51
CA LEU A 107 -6.92 9.74 -5.04
C LEU A 107 -6.03 9.59 -6.27
N ILE A 108 -5.12 8.63 -6.30
CA ILE A 108 -4.24 8.39 -7.46
C ILE A 108 -5.09 8.13 -8.71
N GLY A 109 -6.09 7.24 -8.60
CA GLY A 109 -6.99 6.95 -9.72
C GLY A 109 -7.76 8.19 -10.20
N SER A 110 -8.39 8.92 -9.28
CA SER A 110 -9.23 10.09 -9.61
C SER A 110 -8.43 11.29 -10.09
N LYS A 111 -7.26 11.58 -9.48
CA LYS A 111 -6.42 12.75 -9.85
C LYS A 111 -5.56 12.54 -11.10
N LEU A 112 -5.44 11.32 -11.61
CA LEU A 112 -4.67 11.04 -12.84
C LEU A 112 -5.16 11.87 -14.04
N VAL A 113 -6.42 12.29 -14.05
CA VAL A 113 -7.00 13.11 -15.11
C VAL A 113 -6.43 14.53 -15.17
N GLU A 114 -5.90 15.03 -14.05
CA GLU A 114 -5.37 16.40 -13.91
C GLU A 114 -3.95 16.54 -14.50
N TYR A 115 -3.25 15.41 -14.73
CA TYR A 115 -1.86 15.41 -15.16
C TYR A 115 -1.68 15.02 -16.63
N ASP A 116 -0.55 15.43 -17.22
CA ASP A 116 -0.25 15.21 -18.64
C ASP A 116 0.35 13.81 -18.90
N PHE A 117 -0.34 12.79 -18.37
CA PHE A 117 -0.10 11.40 -18.72
C PHE A 117 -1.20 10.91 -19.67
N ASN A 118 -0.89 9.92 -20.50
CA ASN A 118 -1.85 9.38 -21.46
C ASN A 118 -1.56 7.91 -21.74
N ASN A 119 -2.61 7.19 -22.12
CA ASN A 119 -2.52 5.76 -22.43
C ASN A 119 -1.89 4.93 -21.30
N VAL A 120 -2.22 5.30 -20.04
CA VAL A 120 -1.71 4.63 -18.84
C VAL A 120 -2.41 3.28 -18.70
N GLU A 121 -1.67 2.26 -18.33
CA GLU A 121 -2.19 0.95 -17.99
C GLU A 121 -2.18 0.75 -16.47
N VAL A 122 -3.12 -0.02 -15.95
CA VAL A 122 -3.18 -0.40 -14.55
C VAL A 122 -3.00 -1.90 -14.42
N TRP A 123 -2.01 -2.33 -13.63
CA TRP A 123 -1.77 -3.71 -13.26
C TRP A 123 -1.62 -3.81 -11.76
N THR A 124 -2.64 -4.31 -11.08
CA THR A 124 -2.71 -4.25 -9.62
C THR A 124 -3.41 -5.49 -9.04
N GLU A 125 -3.26 -5.74 -7.74
CA GLU A 125 -4.08 -6.72 -7.04
C GLU A 125 -5.50 -6.19 -6.89
N ILE A 126 -5.66 -5.02 -6.26
CA ILE A 126 -6.96 -4.39 -6.01
C ILE A 126 -7.07 -3.14 -6.88
N ALA A 127 -7.91 -3.20 -7.91
CA ALA A 127 -8.18 -2.05 -8.75
C ALA A 127 -9.21 -1.12 -8.07
N GLN A 128 -8.80 0.12 -7.80
CA GLN A 128 -9.70 1.14 -7.29
C GLN A 128 -10.69 1.56 -8.39
N VAL A 129 -11.95 1.69 -8.05
CA VAL A 129 -12.98 2.13 -9.01
C VAL A 129 -12.74 3.55 -9.50
N SER A 130 -11.97 4.36 -8.79
CA SER A 130 -11.57 5.71 -9.20
C SER A 130 -10.79 5.75 -10.53
N TYR A 131 -10.13 4.64 -10.91
CA TYR A 131 -9.52 4.54 -12.24
C TYR A 131 -10.53 4.58 -13.39
N LEU A 132 -11.81 4.35 -13.15
CA LEU A 132 -12.86 4.50 -14.18
C LEU A 132 -13.01 5.95 -14.62
N ASP A 133 -12.80 6.92 -13.71
CA ASP A 133 -12.82 8.34 -14.07
C ASP A 133 -11.72 8.66 -15.10
N ALA A 134 -10.52 8.10 -14.88
CA ALA A 134 -9.39 8.24 -15.78
C ALA A 134 -9.57 7.45 -17.10
N LEU A 135 -10.24 6.30 -17.06
CA LEU A 135 -10.61 5.53 -18.24
C LEU A 135 -11.63 6.31 -19.10
N ASP A 136 -12.68 6.86 -18.49
CA ASP A 136 -13.71 7.67 -19.17
C ASP A 136 -13.12 8.95 -19.77
N ALA A 137 -12.11 9.53 -19.14
CA ALA A 137 -11.35 10.68 -19.64
C ALA A 137 -10.31 10.31 -20.73
N GLY A 138 -10.19 9.02 -21.09
CA GLY A 138 -9.21 8.54 -22.09
C GLY A 138 -7.74 8.60 -21.64
N LYS A 139 -7.48 8.78 -20.34
CA LYS A 139 -6.14 8.79 -19.76
C LYS A 139 -5.62 7.38 -19.50
N VAL A 140 -6.50 6.48 -19.07
CA VAL A 140 -6.22 5.06 -18.84
C VAL A 140 -6.74 4.26 -20.03
N SER A 141 -5.97 3.31 -20.51
CA SER A 141 -6.33 2.44 -21.64
C SER A 141 -6.85 1.07 -21.19
N SER A 142 -6.32 0.54 -20.09
CA SER A 142 -6.72 -0.76 -19.55
C SER A 142 -6.51 -0.86 -18.05
N ILE A 143 -7.36 -1.64 -17.40
CA ILE A 143 -7.28 -1.93 -15.96
C ILE A 143 -7.27 -3.44 -15.79
N SER A 144 -6.21 -3.97 -15.20
CA SER A 144 -6.08 -5.39 -14.87
C SER A 144 -5.86 -5.56 -13.38
N GLY A 145 -6.75 -6.31 -12.72
CA GLY A 145 -6.67 -6.55 -11.29
C GLY A 145 -7.21 -7.91 -10.89
N ALA A 146 -7.05 -8.30 -9.64
CA ALA A 146 -7.70 -9.49 -9.08
C ALA A 146 -9.11 -9.15 -8.55
N VAL A 147 -9.25 -7.94 -8.01
CA VAL A 147 -10.50 -7.43 -7.42
C VAL A 147 -10.72 -6.00 -7.88
N LEU A 148 -11.98 -5.62 -8.08
CA LEU A 148 -12.39 -4.24 -8.27
C LEU A 148 -13.02 -3.73 -6.97
N TYR A 149 -12.44 -2.69 -6.38
CA TYR A 149 -12.88 -2.11 -5.11
C TYR A 149 -13.65 -0.82 -5.33
N VAL A 150 -14.85 -0.76 -4.75
CA VAL A 150 -15.70 0.44 -4.74
C VAL A 150 -15.90 0.88 -3.30
N PRO A 151 -15.44 2.09 -2.93
CA PRO A 151 -15.67 2.61 -1.60
C PRO A 151 -17.18 2.72 -1.28
N PRO A 152 -17.64 2.36 -0.07
CA PRO A 152 -19.08 2.32 0.24
C PRO A 152 -19.79 3.68 0.17
N TRP A 153 -19.02 4.75 0.39
CA TRP A 153 -19.55 6.12 0.27
C TRP A 153 -19.71 6.56 -1.18
N ASP A 154 -19.16 5.79 -2.16
CA ASP A 154 -19.21 6.16 -3.56
C ASP A 154 -20.26 5.36 -4.34
N ARG A 155 -21.49 5.50 -3.91
CA ARG A 155 -22.64 4.87 -4.57
C ARG A 155 -22.75 5.29 -6.04
N LYS A 156 -22.38 6.52 -6.36
CA LYS A 156 -22.42 7.03 -7.73
C LYS A 156 -21.53 6.22 -8.67
N ARG A 157 -20.27 5.95 -8.27
CA ARG A 157 -19.36 5.12 -9.08
C ARG A 157 -19.81 3.68 -9.17
N TRP A 158 -20.43 3.15 -8.11
CA TRP A 158 -21.06 1.82 -8.19
C TRP A 158 -22.15 1.77 -9.23
N ASP A 159 -23.09 2.71 -9.22
CA ASP A 159 -24.19 2.77 -10.17
C ASP A 159 -23.69 3.01 -11.60
N GLN A 160 -22.64 3.82 -11.77
CA GLN A 160 -21.95 4.03 -13.04
C GLN A 160 -21.31 2.74 -13.56
N LEU A 161 -20.58 2.01 -12.70
CA LEU A 161 -19.96 0.72 -13.04
C LEU A 161 -21.01 -0.27 -13.54
N ILE A 162 -22.08 -0.46 -12.77
CA ILE A 162 -23.14 -1.42 -13.11
C ILE A 162 -23.90 -1.00 -14.37
N GLY A 163 -24.23 0.30 -14.50
CA GLY A 163 -24.95 0.84 -15.66
C GLY A 163 -24.17 0.75 -16.97
N ASN A 164 -22.83 0.79 -16.91
CA ASN A 164 -21.96 0.78 -18.10
C ASN A 164 -21.06 -0.48 -18.17
N LEU A 165 -21.44 -1.56 -17.51
CA LEU A 165 -20.62 -2.77 -17.42
C LEU A 165 -20.26 -3.35 -18.81
N SER A 166 -21.13 -3.21 -19.80
CA SER A 166 -20.88 -3.67 -21.19
C SER A 166 -19.72 -2.93 -21.86
N GLU A 167 -19.49 -1.68 -21.53
CA GLU A 167 -18.36 -0.88 -22.03
C GLU A 167 -17.11 -1.17 -21.20
N TYR A 168 -17.20 -1.08 -19.86
CA TYR A 168 -16.05 -1.28 -19.00
C TYR A 168 -15.39 -2.65 -19.15
N LYS A 169 -16.16 -3.73 -19.40
CA LYS A 169 -15.58 -5.07 -19.64
C LYS A 169 -14.63 -5.17 -20.85
N LYS A 170 -14.62 -4.16 -21.73
CA LYS A 170 -13.67 -4.08 -22.85
C LYS A 170 -12.27 -3.66 -22.38
N HIS A 171 -12.19 -2.95 -21.26
CA HIS A 171 -10.98 -2.34 -20.72
C HIS A 171 -10.58 -2.88 -19.37
N VAL A 172 -11.52 -3.48 -18.61
CA VAL A 172 -11.30 -4.00 -17.27
C VAL A 172 -11.26 -5.53 -17.32
N VAL A 173 -10.16 -6.11 -16.87
CA VAL A 173 -9.96 -7.56 -16.82
C VAL A 173 -9.65 -7.98 -15.39
N LEU A 174 -10.47 -8.87 -14.82
CA LEU A 174 -10.16 -9.50 -13.53
C LEU A 174 -9.45 -10.84 -13.76
N ARG A 175 -8.36 -11.04 -13.06
CA ARG A 175 -7.46 -12.21 -13.17
C ARG A 175 -7.30 -12.88 -11.80
N PRO A 176 -6.97 -14.18 -11.76
CA PRO A 176 -6.52 -14.80 -10.52
C PRO A 176 -5.32 -14.07 -9.91
N ILE A 177 -5.28 -14.01 -8.58
CA ILE A 177 -4.24 -13.31 -7.82
C ILE A 177 -2.84 -13.87 -8.13
N GLU A 178 -2.73 -15.16 -8.41
CA GLU A 178 -1.49 -15.82 -8.80
C GLU A 178 -0.90 -15.27 -10.10
N ILE A 179 -1.73 -14.61 -10.92
CA ILE A 179 -1.29 -13.94 -12.15
C ILE A 179 -0.99 -12.47 -11.87
N THR A 180 -1.86 -11.75 -11.17
CA THR A 180 -1.66 -10.32 -10.89
C THR A 180 -0.44 -10.08 -10.02
N ASN A 181 -0.20 -10.94 -9.02
CA ASN A 181 0.88 -10.84 -8.06
C ASN A 181 2.12 -11.67 -8.45
N SER A 182 2.14 -12.23 -9.67
CA SER A 182 3.31 -12.96 -10.14
C SER A 182 4.51 -12.03 -10.33
N HIS A 183 5.64 -12.35 -9.68
CA HIS A 183 6.91 -11.64 -9.88
C HIS A 183 7.30 -11.54 -11.35
N GLU A 184 7.11 -12.63 -12.11
CA GLU A 184 7.41 -12.65 -13.54
C GLU A 184 6.61 -11.60 -14.30
N MET A 185 5.30 -11.52 -14.04
CA MET A 185 4.41 -10.59 -14.74
C MET A 185 4.69 -9.14 -14.33
N ILE A 186 4.88 -8.88 -13.03
CA ILE A 186 5.19 -7.54 -12.50
C ILE A 186 6.50 -7.03 -13.13
N THR A 187 7.55 -7.86 -13.12
CA THR A 187 8.85 -7.51 -13.71
C THR A 187 8.77 -7.33 -15.24
N ARG A 188 8.07 -8.23 -15.93
CA ARG A 188 7.92 -8.19 -17.39
C ARG A 188 7.21 -6.93 -17.88
N PHE A 189 6.23 -6.44 -17.11
CA PHE A 189 5.49 -5.21 -17.42
C PHE A 189 6.18 -3.95 -16.91
N ASN A 190 7.26 -4.06 -16.14
CA ASN A 190 7.93 -2.92 -15.49
C ASN A 190 6.98 -2.12 -14.59
N VAL A 191 6.15 -2.77 -13.78
CA VAL A 191 5.12 -2.13 -12.98
C VAL A 191 5.72 -1.05 -12.06
N ILE A 192 5.07 0.10 -11.95
CA ILE A 192 5.30 1.11 -10.91
C ILE A 192 4.41 0.76 -9.73
N SER A 193 5.02 0.35 -8.63
CA SER A 193 4.33 -0.07 -7.41
C SER A 193 4.19 1.09 -6.43
N MET A 194 2.98 1.34 -5.95
CA MET A 194 2.66 2.43 -5.03
C MET A 194 1.86 1.87 -3.85
N ASN A 195 2.53 1.68 -2.73
CA ASN A 195 1.96 1.09 -1.53
C ASN A 195 1.99 2.05 -0.34
N GLN A 196 1.12 1.83 0.65
CA GLN A 196 1.07 2.65 1.85
C GLN A 196 1.82 1.96 2.99
N ALA A 197 2.48 2.76 3.83
CA ALA A 197 3.19 2.28 5.01
C ALA A 197 2.48 2.70 6.30
N VAL A 198 2.71 1.97 7.39
CA VAL A 198 2.36 2.35 8.76
C VAL A 198 3.47 3.20 9.36
N GLU A 199 4.71 2.75 9.24
CA GLU A 199 5.93 3.49 9.59
C GLU A 199 7.08 3.09 8.66
N ILE A 200 8.05 3.97 8.49
CA ILE A 200 9.29 3.73 7.74
C ILE A 200 10.45 4.19 8.63
N ASP A 201 11.52 3.39 8.70
CA ASP A 201 12.71 3.84 9.39
C ASP A 201 13.61 4.74 8.53
N ILE A 202 14.58 5.38 9.17
CA ILE A 202 15.50 6.31 8.50
C ILE A 202 16.31 5.67 7.38
N TYR A 203 16.39 4.35 7.28
CA TYR A 203 17.13 3.64 6.23
C TYR A 203 16.23 3.13 5.11
N GLY A 204 14.91 3.19 5.29
CA GLY A 204 13.93 2.81 4.29
C GLY A 204 13.28 1.45 4.50
N SER A 205 13.49 0.78 5.66
CA SER A 205 12.71 -0.42 5.99
C SER A 205 11.27 -0.05 6.33
N VAL A 206 10.30 -0.78 5.79
CA VAL A 206 8.88 -0.44 5.85
C VAL A 206 8.10 -1.43 6.70
N ASN A 207 7.33 -0.91 7.62
CA ASN A 207 6.29 -1.61 8.35
C ASN A 207 4.92 -1.22 7.78
N MET A 208 4.13 -2.21 7.39
CA MET A 208 2.79 -2.02 6.83
C MET A 208 1.68 -2.62 7.70
N SER A 209 2.04 -3.46 8.66
CA SER A 209 1.10 -4.38 9.30
C SER A 209 0.96 -4.20 10.81
N HIS A 210 1.96 -3.61 11.50
CA HIS A 210 1.98 -3.57 12.95
C HIS A 210 2.04 -2.15 13.52
N ILE A 211 1.39 -1.96 14.68
CA ILE A 211 1.55 -0.76 15.52
C ILE A 211 2.26 -1.17 16.81
N LEU A 212 3.28 -0.40 17.19
CA LEU A 212 4.07 -0.63 18.42
C LEU A 212 4.63 -2.06 18.54
N GLY A 213 5.01 -2.63 17.41
CA GLY A 213 5.65 -3.94 17.30
C GLY A 213 4.75 -5.15 17.56
N GLY A 214 3.65 -5.00 18.29
CA GLY A 214 2.85 -6.15 18.72
C GLY A 214 1.42 -6.20 18.20
N ASN A 215 0.86 -5.09 17.76
CA ASN A 215 -0.55 -5.02 17.38
C ASN A 215 -0.71 -5.07 15.87
N VAL A 216 -1.15 -6.20 15.34
CA VAL A 216 -1.50 -6.36 13.92
C VAL A 216 -2.72 -5.51 13.60
N ILE A 217 -2.61 -4.65 12.60
CA ILE A 217 -3.73 -3.81 12.12
C ILE A 217 -4.09 -4.09 10.67
N ASN A 218 -3.20 -4.75 9.94
CA ASN A 218 -3.31 -4.97 8.51
C ASN A 218 -2.58 -6.23 8.08
N GLY A 219 -2.99 -6.83 6.96
CA GLY A 219 -2.16 -7.78 6.24
C GLY A 219 -1.22 -7.07 5.28
N VAL A 220 -0.12 -7.71 4.92
CA VAL A 220 0.81 -7.20 3.89
C VAL A 220 0.17 -7.26 2.51
N GLY A 221 -0.74 -8.21 2.27
CA GLY A 221 -1.32 -8.48 0.95
C GLY A 221 -0.25 -8.74 -0.09
N GLY A 222 -0.47 -8.27 -1.30
CA GLY A 222 0.49 -8.38 -2.41
C GLY A 222 1.58 -7.32 -2.41
N SER A 223 1.66 -6.45 -1.41
CA SER A 223 2.62 -5.34 -1.42
C SER A 223 4.08 -5.80 -1.48
N GLY A 224 4.39 -6.95 -0.87
CA GLY A 224 5.75 -7.53 -0.91
C GLY A 224 6.14 -8.02 -2.30
N GLU A 225 5.23 -8.70 -3.00
CA GLU A 225 5.44 -9.16 -4.36
C GLU A 225 5.64 -7.98 -5.32
N PHE A 226 4.77 -6.97 -5.21
CA PHE A 226 4.86 -5.78 -6.06
C PHE A 226 6.10 -4.95 -5.73
N ALA A 227 6.41 -4.68 -4.46
CA ALA A 227 7.59 -3.89 -4.10
C ALA A 227 8.89 -4.52 -4.63
N ARG A 228 9.05 -5.84 -4.45
CA ARG A 228 10.25 -6.57 -4.86
C ARG A 228 10.43 -6.69 -6.36
N ALA A 229 9.33 -6.85 -7.11
CA ALA A 229 9.36 -7.13 -8.55
C ALA A 229 9.13 -5.89 -9.41
N ALA A 230 8.77 -4.76 -8.83
CA ALA A 230 8.49 -3.51 -9.55
C ALA A 230 9.73 -2.95 -10.26
N TYR A 231 9.50 -2.21 -11.32
CA TYR A 231 10.49 -1.33 -11.93
C TYR A 231 10.81 -0.13 -11.03
N LEU A 232 9.79 0.35 -10.32
CA LEU A 232 9.90 1.46 -9.37
C LEU A 232 8.96 1.20 -8.20
N SER A 233 9.53 1.05 -7.00
CA SER A 233 8.81 0.77 -5.76
C SER A 233 8.69 2.03 -4.92
N ILE A 234 7.47 2.54 -4.77
CA ILE A 234 7.14 3.80 -4.08
C ILE A 234 6.31 3.49 -2.83
N PHE A 235 6.72 4.05 -1.70
CA PHE A 235 5.94 4.01 -0.47
C PHE A 235 5.43 5.39 -0.10
N LEU A 236 4.12 5.47 0.19
CA LEU A 236 3.41 6.72 0.48
C LEU A 236 2.79 6.66 1.88
N MET A 237 2.92 7.73 2.64
CA MET A 237 2.24 7.83 3.94
C MET A 237 2.25 9.27 4.45
N PRO A 238 1.28 9.69 5.28
CA PRO A 238 1.44 10.87 6.11
C PRO A 238 2.69 10.75 6.99
N SER A 239 3.44 11.83 7.16
CA SER A 239 4.65 11.81 8.00
C SER A 239 4.36 11.61 9.49
N THR A 240 3.12 11.90 9.91
CA THR A 240 2.66 11.79 11.29
C THR A 240 1.27 11.13 11.38
N ALA A 241 0.92 10.71 12.58
CA ALA A 241 -0.42 10.25 12.95
C ALA A 241 -0.86 10.91 14.28
N ARG A 242 -2.15 10.73 14.65
CA ARG A 242 -2.73 11.22 15.90
C ARG A 242 -2.46 12.71 16.14
N ASP A 243 -2.84 13.53 15.16
CA ASP A 243 -2.69 14.99 15.22
C ASP A 243 -1.24 15.44 15.49
N GLY A 244 -0.29 14.80 14.81
CA GLY A 244 1.13 15.11 14.92
C GLY A 244 1.83 14.55 16.17
N LYS A 245 1.15 13.77 17.01
CA LYS A 245 1.73 13.18 18.23
C LYS A 245 2.61 11.97 17.97
N VAL A 246 2.48 11.34 16.81
CA VAL A 246 3.20 10.13 16.43
C VAL A 246 3.94 10.38 15.13
N SER A 247 5.25 10.25 15.13
CA SER A 247 6.05 10.21 13.90
C SER A 247 5.89 8.87 13.20
N ARG A 248 5.71 8.89 11.88
CA ARG A 248 5.71 7.68 11.06
C ARG A 248 7.06 7.46 10.36
N ILE A 249 7.97 8.45 10.44
CA ILE A 249 9.39 8.26 10.16
C ILE A 249 10.08 8.05 11.52
N VAL A 250 10.74 6.92 11.69
CA VAL A 250 11.29 6.47 12.98
C VAL A 250 12.76 6.07 12.87
N PRO A 251 13.52 6.05 13.98
CA PRO A 251 14.93 5.59 13.94
C PRO A 251 15.09 4.15 13.47
N MET A 252 14.19 3.26 13.90
CA MET A 252 14.14 1.84 13.51
C MET A 252 12.69 1.38 13.53
N ALA A 253 12.25 0.71 12.47
CA ALA A 253 10.90 0.17 12.37
C ALA A 253 10.69 -0.95 13.41
N THR A 254 9.52 -0.94 14.06
CA THR A 254 9.17 -1.93 15.09
C THR A 254 8.87 -3.32 14.50
N HIS A 255 8.55 -3.36 13.24
CA HIS A 255 8.34 -4.55 12.43
C HIS A 255 8.76 -4.24 10.99
N VAL A 256 9.29 -5.20 10.26
CA VAL A 256 9.71 -5.00 8.87
C VAL A 256 8.96 -5.99 7.99
N ASP A 257 8.03 -5.46 7.21
CA ASP A 257 7.33 -6.22 6.17
C ASP A 257 8.08 -6.14 4.84
N ILE A 258 8.66 -4.97 4.54
CA ILE A 258 9.42 -4.72 3.31
C ILE A 258 10.82 -4.24 3.68
N PRO A 259 11.88 -4.94 3.27
CA PRO A 259 13.24 -4.52 3.54
C PRO A 259 13.59 -3.27 2.71
N ASP A 260 14.55 -2.50 3.19
CA ASP A 260 15.06 -1.29 2.55
C ASP A 260 15.50 -1.49 1.08
N HIS A 261 15.95 -2.69 0.74
CA HIS A 261 16.35 -3.05 -0.63
C HIS A 261 15.22 -3.06 -1.64
N ASP A 262 13.98 -3.22 -1.19
CA ASP A 262 12.78 -3.27 -2.04
C ASP A 262 12.05 -1.91 -2.05
N VAL A 263 12.73 -0.82 -1.60
CA VAL A 263 12.18 0.54 -1.53
C VAL A 263 13.04 1.51 -2.33
N ASP A 264 12.45 2.09 -3.37
CA ASP A 264 13.12 3.06 -4.24
C ASP A 264 12.81 4.50 -3.87
N VAL A 265 11.55 4.80 -3.51
CA VAL A 265 11.10 6.17 -3.22
C VAL A 265 10.16 6.18 -2.03
N VAL A 266 10.33 7.15 -1.15
CA VAL A 266 9.40 7.44 -0.05
C VAL A 266 8.77 8.81 -0.29
N ILE A 267 7.45 8.90 -0.13
CA ILE A 267 6.70 10.15 -0.34
C ILE A 267 5.82 10.44 0.88
N THR A 268 5.91 11.67 1.37
CA THR A 268 5.01 12.22 2.39
C THR A 268 4.44 13.56 1.92
N GLU A 269 3.62 14.21 2.73
CA GLU A 269 3.13 15.57 2.48
C GLU A 269 4.25 16.62 2.41
N HIS A 270 5.45 16.32 2.92
CA HIS A 270 6.59 17.25 2.91
C HIS A 270 7.44 17.17 1.64
N GLY A 271 7.31 16.11 0.84
CA GLY A 271 8.05 15.89 -0.39
C GLY A 271 8.37 14.42 -0.59
N TRP A 272 9.43 14.15 -1.34
CA TRP A 272 9.88 12.78 -1.62
C TRP A 272 11.38 12.60 -1.45
N ALA A 273 11.78 11.40 -1.03
CA ALA A 273 13.14 10.92 -0.96
C ALA A 273 13.36 9.85 -2.04
N ASP A 274 14.19 10.13 -3.04
CA ASP A 274 14.64 9.15 -4.05
C ASP A 274 15.85 8.41 -3.50
N LEU A 275 15.67 7.13 -3.17
CA LEU A 275 16.64 6.31 -2.48
C LEU A 275 17.53 5.49 -3.43
N ARG A 276 17.24 5.57 -4.73
CA ARG A 276 17.95 4.79 -5.75
C ARG A 276 19.41 5.19 -5.84
N GLY A 277 20.29 4.19 -5.80
CA GLY A 277 21.75 4.39 -5.88
C GLY A 277 22.39 4.99 -4.63
N LEU A 278 21.64 5.18 -3.55
CA LEU A 278 22.12 5.73 -2.28
C LEU A 278 22.54 4.63 -1.31
N SER A 279 23.63 4.85 -0.58
CA SER A 279 23.98 4.06 0.58
C SER A 279 22.99 4.29 1.73
N PRO A 280 22.85 3.39 2.72
CA PRO A 280 21.94 3.58 3.84
C PRO A 280 22.14 4.90 4.58
N ARG A 281 23.37 5.37 4.72
CA ARG A 281 23.65 6.67 5.36
C ARG A 281 23.17 7.85 4.54
N GLU A 282 23.21 7.77 3.22
CA GLU A 282 22.66 8.79 2.32
C GLU A 282 21.13 8.72 2.30
N ARG A 283 20.55 7.50 2.31
CA ARG A 283 19.10 7.29 2.46
C ARG A 283 18.55 7.95 3.71
N ALA A 284 19.25 7.77 4.87
CA ALA A 284 18.83 8.38 6.13
C ALA A 284 18.74 9.91 6.02
N LYS A 285 19.70 10.55 5.39
CA LYS A 285 19.70 12.00 5.19
C LYS A 285 18.52 12.43 4.32
N GLU A 286 18.32 11.77 3.19
CA GLU A 286 17.22 12.06 2.26
C GLU A 286 15.84 11.89 2.92
N ILE A 287 15.61 10.78 3.64
CA ILE A 287 14.34 10.51 4.31
C ILE A 287 14.08 11.55 5.42
N ILE A 288 15.06 11.81 6.28
CA ILE A 288 14.91 12.76 7.39
C ILE A 288 14.63 14.17 6.86
N GLU A 289 15.39 14.60 5.87
CA GLU A 289 15.30 15.97 5.36
C GLU A 289 14.00 16.21 4.58
N LYS A 290 13.63 15.27 3.70
CA LYS A 290 12.56 15.47 2.72
C LYS A 290 11.21 14.92 3.14
N CYS A 291 11.18 13.87 3.97
CA CYS A 291 9.96 13.15 4.29
C CYS A 291 9.52 13.26 5.74
N ALA A 292 10.44 13.49 6.69
CA ALA A 292 10.07 13.59 8.09
C ALA A 292 9.33 14.91 8.39
N SER A 293 8.35 14.84 9.30
CA SER A 293 7.71 16.04 9.84
C SER A 293 8.75 16.96 10.49
N PRO A 294 8.67 18.27 10.29
CA PRO A 294 9.56 19.26 10.93
C PRO A 294 9.66 19.07 12.45
N ASP A 295 8.56 18.69 13.10
CA ASP A 295 8.50 18.45 14.55
C ASP A 295 9.44 17.34 15.05
N TYR A 296 9.88 16.46 14.18
CA TYR A 296 10.68 15.28 14.51
C TYR A 296 12.07 15.28 13.85
N ARG A 297 12.34 16.17 12.90
CA ARG A 297 13.60 16.18 12.14
C ARG A 297 14.84 16.26 13.04
N ASP A 298 14.85 17.19 13.98
CA ASP A 298 16.00 17.38 14.88
C ASP A 298 16.26 16.14 15.74
N THR A 299 15.18 15.48 16.21
CA THR A 299 15.29 14.24 16.97
C THR A 299 15.89 13.11 16.13
N LEU A 300 15.42 12.96 14.90
CA LEU A 300 15.90 11.92 13.98
C LEU A 300 17.35 12.20 13.54
N TRP A 301 17.71 13.46 13.25
CA TRP A 301 19.08 13.85 12.96
C TRP A 301 20.02 13.59 14.13
N SER A 302 19.64 14.00 15.34
CA SER A 302 20.42 13.75 16.55
C SER A 302 20.68 12.25 16.78
N TYR A 303 19.65 11.40 16.58
CA TYR A 303 19.80 9.95 16.64
C TYR A 303 20.79 9.45 15.57
N PHE A 304 20.60 9.83 14.31
CA PHE A 304 21.43 9.39 13.20
C PHE A 304 22.90 9.78 13.37
N GLU A 305 23.19 11.03 13.75
CA GLU A 305 24.56 11.51 13.99
C GLU A 305 25.24 10.76 15.13
N LYS A 306 24.53 10.56 16.25
CA LYS A 306 25.04 9.76 17.39
C LYS A 306 25.34 8.31 16.95
N ALA A 307 24.44 7.68 16.18
CA ALA A 307 24.63 6.32 15.68
C ALA A 307 25.86 6.25 14.77
N CYS A 308 26.01 7.17 13.82
CA CYS A 308 27.17 7.26 12.97
C CYS A 308 28.49 7.41 13.75
N LYS A 309 28.48 8.25 14.80
CA LYS A 309 29.67 8.53 15.62
C LYS A 309 30.05 7.38 16.56
N ARG A 310 29.05 6.74 17.21
CA ARG A 310 29.29 5.73 18.25
C ARG A 310 29.45 4.31 17.73
N VAL A 311 28.65 3.94 16.72
CA VAL A 311 28.60 2.59 16.18
C VAL A 311 29.39 2.50 14.86
N GLY A 312 29.19 3.48 13.95
CA GLY A 312 29.78 3.42 12.62
C GLY A 312 29.15 2.33 11.75
N GLY A 313 29.92 1.82 10.77
CA GLY A 313 29.44 0.75 9.89
C GLY A 313 28.52 1.23 8.77
N HIS A 314 27.85 0.29 8.13
CA HIS A 314 27.04 0.51 6.94
C HIS A 314 25.66 1.12 7.27
N MET A 315 24.98 0.54 8.25
CA MET A 315 23.64 0.95 8.73
C MET A 315 23.67 1.08 10.27
N PRO A 316 24.22 2.21 10.81
CA PRO A 316 24.44 2.34 12.24
C PRO A 316 23.15 2.55 13.02
N HIS A 317 22.95 1.74 14.07
CA HIS A 317 21.86 1.87 15.04
C HIS A 317 22.37 1.92 16.47
N LEU A 318 21.77 2.77 17.30
CA LEU A 318 21.90 2.74 18.76
C LEU A 318 20.76 1.89 19.30
N LEU A 319 21.00 0.60 19.55
CA LEU A 319 19.94 -0.34 19.92
C LEU A 319 19.20 0.10 21.19
N GLU A 320 19.88 0.72 22.14
CA GLU A 320 19.32 1.25 23.38
C GLU A 320 18.39 2.47 23.16
N GLU A 321 18.54 3.19 22.03
CA GLU A 321 17.76 4.38 21.71
C GLU A 321 16.81 4.16 20.48
N ALA A 322 16.94 3.04 19.77
CA ALA A 322 16.27 2.80 18.49
C ALA A 322 14.74 2.90 18.59
N PHE A 323 14.16 2.51 19.71
CA PHE A 323 12.73 2.57 19.97
C PHE A 323 12.33 3.66 20.97
N SER A 324 13.17 4.67 21.20
CA SER A 324 12.93 5.74 22.18
C SER A 324 11.64 6.51 21.92
N LEU A 325 11.30 6.78 20.66
CA LEU A 325 10.05 7.44 20.27
C LEU A 325 8.82 6.57 20.63
N HIS A 326 8.86 5.29 20.32
CA HIS A 326 7.79 4.34 20.65
C HIS A 326 7.61 4.19 22.16
N LYS A 327 8.73 4.06 22.90
CA LYS A 327 8.71 4.00 24.36
C LYS A 327 8.07 5.26 24.95
N ARG A 328 8.49 6.44 24.50
CA ARG A 328 7.91 7.72 24.96
C ARG A 328 6.41 7.76 24.69
N PHE A 329 5.98 7.32 23.50
CA PHE A 329 4.55 7.26 23.18
C PHE A 329 3.77 6.36 24.16
N MET A 330 4.30 5.18 24.50
CA MET A 330 3.65 4.29 25.47
C MET A 330 3.55 4.89 26.86
N GLU A 331 4.53 5.70 27.25
CA GLU A 331 4.59 6.33 28.58
C GLU A 331 3.73 7.62 28.68
N THR A 332 3.66 8.39 27.60
CA THR A 332 3.09 9.77 27.64
C THR A 332 1.93 10.00 26.67
N GLY A 333 1.68 9.09 25.73
CA GLY A 333 0.71 9.26 24.64
C GLY A 333 1.22 10.15 23.48
N SER A 334 2.51 10.52 23.47
CA SER A 334 3.13 11.31 22.42
C SER A 334 4.60 10.88 22.21
N MET A 335 5.09 10.98 20.96
CA MET A 335 6.50 10.80 20.61
C MET A 335 7.31 12.11 20.73
N LYS A 336 6.61 13.25 20.95
CA LYS A 336 7.25 14.59 21.16
C LYS A 336 7.93 14.69 22.48
#